data_559677df055b4b3137333e5a73de87c5
#
_entry.id   559677df055b4b3137333e5a73de87c5
#
_cell.length_a   1.000
_cell.length_b   1.000
_cell.length_c   1.000
_cell.angle_alpha   90.00
_cell.angle_beta   90.00
_cell.angle_gamma   90.00
#
_symmetry.space_group_name_H-M   'P 1'
#
loop_
_entity.id
_entity.type
_entity.pdbx_description
1 polymer ?
#
loop_
_entity_poly.entity_id
_entity_poly.type
_entity_poly.pdbx_seq_one_letter_code
_entity_poly.pdbx_strand_id
1 'polypeptide(L)'
;MKKEQQELSYCGLYLLRYLMEQHSKKAKDLNFIYQRELLAAETFEMARREGHSVEGAQELAMDALMKGLSMTPWSILMEVLEKEFAVEVDEEQRIPFAEKLLPLVKPVFEPYDLTQPEFELSTDYVQLYTELTGAVVLYIEQYGVQ
;
A
#
# COMPACT_ATOMS: atom_id res chain seq x y z
N MET A 1 -20.55 27.15 -4.47
CA MET A 1 -20.51 26.64 -4.28
C MET A 1 -19.89 25.99 -3.57
N LYS A 2 -19.94 25.42 -3.30
CA LYS A 2 -19.52 24.87 -2.56
C LYS A 2 -18.76 23.97 -2.74
N LYS A 3 -18.14 23.76 -3.27
CA LYS A 3 -17.34 22.94 -3.48
C LYS A 3 -16.38 22.63 -2.59
N GLU A 4 -15.98 23.50 -2.17
CA GLU A 4 -15.14 23.33 -1.11
C GLU A 4 -15.77 22.53 -0.05
N GLN A 5 -17.02 22.54 -0.04
CA GLN A 5 -17.68 21.66 0.81
C GLN A 5 -17.93 20.37 0.21
N GLN A 6 -17.15 20.04 -0.79
CA GLN A 6 -17.28 18.82 -1.51
C GLN A 6 -17.12 17.63 -0.59
N GLU A 7 -18.11 16.79 -0.55
CA GLU A 7 -18.04 15.57 0.21
C GLU A 7 -17.40 14.48 -0.61
N LEU A 8 -16.66 13.61 0.05
CA LEU A 8 -16.08 12.47 -0.63
C LEU A 8 -17.15 11.43 -0.91
N SER A 9 -17.09 10.82 -2.08
CA SER A 9 -17.94 9.70 -2.43
C SER A 9 -17.54 8.47 -1.62
N TYR A 10 -18.29 7.39 -1.79
CA TYR A 10 -17.93 6.14 -1.16
C TYR A 10 -16.51 5.73 -1.54
N CYS A 11 -16.17 5.85 -2.84
CA CYS A 11 -14.82 5.51 -3.28
C CYS A 11 -13.78 6.41 -2.64
N GLY A 12 -14.08 7.71 -2.54
CA GLY A 12 -13.15 8.63 -1.92
C GLY A 12 -12.93 8.34 -0.45
N LEU A 13 -14.01 8.00 0.25
CA LEU A 13 -13.88 7.64 1.66
C LEU A 13 -13.11 6.34 1.85
N TYR A 14 -13.37 5.37 0.97
CA TYR A 14 -12.63 4.11 1.00
C TYR A 14 -11.13 4.37 0.81
N LEU A 15 -10.79 5.18 -0.19
CA LEU A 15 -9.41 5.51 -0.48
C LEU A 15 -8.76 6.27 0.68
N LEU A 16 -9.48 7.25 1.23
CA LEU A 16 -8.95 8.01 2.34
C LEU A 16 -8.61 7.10 3.53
N ARG A 17 -9.52 6.20 3.87
CA ARG A 17 -9.28 5.28 4.98
C ARG A 17 -8.08 4.39 4.71
N TYR A 18 -7.99 3.86 3.50
CA TYR A 18 -6.85 3.03 3.13
C TYR A 18 -5.54 3.80 3.27
N LEU A 19 -5.52 5.05 2.77
CA LEU A 19 -4.31 5.85 2.84
C LEU A 19 -3.94 6.19 4.29
N MET A 20 -4.93 6.46 5.12
CA MET A 20 -4.64 6.75 6.52
C MET A 20 -3.95 5.58 7.21
N GLU A 21 -4.30 4.37 6.81
CA GLU A 21 -3.72 3.18 7.41
C GLU A 21 -2.39 2.78 6.79
N GLN A 22 -2.25 2.95 5.48
CA GLN A 22 -1.11 2.40 4.75
C GLN A 22 -0.14 3.44 4.21
N HIS A 23 -0.62 4.66 3.97
CA HIS A 23 0.20 5.71 3.37
C HIS A 23 -0.20 7.04 4.00
N SER A 24 0.10 7.19 5.29
CA SER A 24 -0.46 8.30 6.05
C SER A 24 -0.11 9.67 5.50
N LYS A 25 1.08 9.82 4.90
CA LYS A 25 1.44 11.10 4.31
C LYS A 25 0.57 11.43 3.11
N LYS A 26 0.27 10.41 2.30
CA LYS A 26 -0.55 10.60 1.11
C LYS A 26 -2.00 10.88 1.47
N ALA A 27 -2.44 10.44 2.64
CA ALA A 27 -3.81 10.67 3.08
C ALA A 27 -4.14 12.15 3.21
N LYS A 28 -3.13 13.01 3.33
CA LYS A 28 -3.34 14.44 3.45
C LYS A 28 -3.45 15.13 2.10
N ASP A 29 -3.21 14.42 1.02
CA ASP A 29 -3.26 14.98 -0.32
C ASP A 29 -4.67 14.82 -0.89
N LEU A 30 -5.54 15.76 -0.57
CA LEU A 30 -6.93 15.69 -0.99
C LEU A 30 -7.08 15.75 -2.50
N ASN A 31 -6.19 16.47 -3.16
CA ASN A 31 -6.24 16.54 -4.63
C ASN A 31 -6.03 15.16 -5.24
N PHE A 32 -5.10 14.38 -4.69
CA PHE A 32 -4.87 13.02 -5.14
C PHE A 32 -6.15 12.19 -4.98
N ILE A 33 -6.81 12.32 -3.84
CA ILE A 33 -8.03 11.55 -3.59
C ILE A 33 -9.14 11.94 -4.56
N TYR A 34 -9.32 13.25 -4.79
CA TYR A 34 -10.35 13.70 -5.72
C TYR A 34 -10.08 13.23 -7.15
N GLN A 35 -8.81 13.27 -7.57
CA GLN A 35 -8.45 12.81 -8.90
C GLN A 35 -8.73 11.32 -9.06
N ARG A 36 -8.47 10.55 -8.02
CA ARG A 36 -8.75 9.12 -8.07
C ARG A 36 -10.23 8.82 -8.07
N GLU A 37 -11.02 9.60 -7.32
CA GLU A 37 -12.47 9.47 -7.37
C GLU A 37 -12.99 9.68 -8.78
N LEU A 38 -12.49 10.72 -9.44
CA LEU A 38 -12.92 11.03 -10.79
C LEU A 38 -12.54 9.92 -11.74
N LEU A 39 -11.31 9.43 -11.62
CA LEU A 39 -10.84 8.35 -12.48
C LEU A 39 -11.68 7.09 -12.29
N ALA A 40 -12.01 6.77 -11.05
CA ALA A 40 -12.82 5.58 -10.78
C ALA A 40 -14.20 5.72 -11.40
N ALA A 41 -14.81 6.91 -11.27
CA ALA A 41 -16.14 7.15 -11.83
C ALA A 41 -16.11 7.03 -13.36
N GLU A 42 -15.09 7.62 -13.98
CA GLU A 42 -14.95 7.53 -15.44
C GLU A 42 -14.72 6.10 -15.90
N THR A 43 -13.93 5.36 -15.16
CA THR A 43 -13.65 3.96 -15.48
C THR A 43 -14.93 3.14 -15.41
N PHE A 44 -15.73 3.37 -14.37
CA PHE A 44 -16.99 2.65 -14.22
C PHE A 44 -17.93 2.93 -15.39
N GLU A 45 -18.09 4.22 -15.74
CA GLU A 45 -18.96 4.58 -16.85
C GLU A 45 -18.53 3.97 -18.15
N MET A 46 -17.24 4.08 -18.43
CA MET A 46 -16.72 3.54 -19.67
C MET A 46 -16.90 2.03 -19.75
N ALA A 47 -16.65 1.34 -18.65
CA ALA A 47 -16.80 -0.12 -18.62
C ALA A 47 -18.25 -0.51 -18.86
N ARG A 48 -19.22 0.23 -18.28
CA ARG A 48 -20.62 -0.06 -18.51
C ARG A 48 -21.01 0.16 -19.96
N ARG A 49 -20.46 1.20 -20.58
CA ARG A 49 -20.73 1.46 -21.99
C ARG A 49 -20.18 0.36 -22.87
N GLU A 50 -19.09 -0.26 -22.45
CA GLU A 50 -18.46 -1.33 -23.22
C GLU A 50 -19.10 -2.68 -22.96
N GLY A 51 -20.14 -2.73 -22.13
CA GLY A 51 -20.88 -3.96 -21.93
C GLY A 51 -20.54 -4.75 -20.68
N HIS A 52 -19.67 -4.23 -19.84
CA HIS A 52 -19.34 -4.91 -18.59
C HIS A 52 -20.53 -4.90 -17.65
N SER A 53 -20.68 -5.93 -16.85
CA SER A 53 -21.69 -5.96 -15.80
C SER A 53 -21.40 -4.90 -14.76
N VAL A 54 -22.38 -4.65 -13.89
CA VAL A 54 -22.17 -3.69 -12.79
C VAL A 54 -20.99 -4.16 -11.93
N GLU A 55 -20.95 -5.45 -11.60
CA GLU A 55 -19.87 -5.98 -10.78
C GLU A 55 -18.52 -5.85 -11.47
N GLY A 56 -18.47 -6.17 -12.76
CA GLY A 56 -17.23 -6.05 -13.51
C GLY A 56 -16.76 -4.62 -13.61
N ALA A 57 -17.70 -3.68 -13.84
CA ALA A 57 -17.36 -2.27 -13.91
C ALA A 57 -16.86 -1.75 -12.54
N GLN A 58 -17.46 -2.25 -11.46
CA GLN A 58 -17.01 -1.86 -10.11
C GLN A 58 -15.60 -2.36 -9.84
N GLU A 59 -15.27 -3.55 -10.28
CA GLU A 59 -13.91 -4.07 -10.11
C GLU A 59 -12.89 -3.22 -10.84
N LEU A 60 -13.22 -2.85 -12.08
CA LEU A 60 -12.31 -2.01 -12.85
C LEU A 60 -12.16 -0.63 -12.23
N ALA A 61 -13.25 -0.09 -11.72
CA ALA A 61 -13.20 1.21 -11.06
C ALA A 61 -12.32 1.15 -9.81
N MET A 62 -12.46 0.07 -9.04
CA MET A 62 -11.65 -0.09 -7.83
C MET A 62 -10.18 -0.27 -8.18
N ASP A 63 -9.87 -1.00 -9.23
CA ASP A 63 -8.50 -1.14 -9.69
C ASP A 63 -7.91 0.23 -10.05
N ALA A 64 -8.69 1.07 -10.72
CA ALA A 64 -8.22 2.40 -11.08
C ALA A 64 -8.03 3.27 -9.83
N LEU A 65 -8.95 3.15 -8.89
CA LEU A 65 -8.88 3.92 -7.65
C LEU A 65 -7.58 3.62 -6.89
N MET A 66 -7.22 2.35 -6.83
CA MET A 66 -6.13 1.89 -5.99
C MET A 66 -4.81 1.69 -6.72
N LYS A 67 -4.77 2.06 -7.99
CA LYS A 67 -3.57 1.79 -8.78
C LYS A 67 -2.33 2.41 -8.16
N GLY A 68 -1.28 1.61 -8.04
CA GLY A 68 0.00 2.07 -7.52
C GLY A 68 0.07 2.13 -6.01
N LEU A 69 -0.96 1.68 -5.31
CA LEU A 69 -1.00 1.78 -3.85
C LEU A 69 -0.84 0.43 -3.15
N SER A 70 -0.54 -0.62 -3.91
CA SER A 70 -0.41 -1.95 -3.32
C SER A 70 0.90 -2.13 -2.56
N MET A 71 1.91 -1.29 -2.85
CA MET A 71 3.18 -1.37 -2.13
C MET A 71 3.03 -0.66 -0.81
N THR A 72 2.90 -1.43 0.26
CA THR A 72 2.73 -0.90 1.61
C THR A 72 3.87 -1.41 2.47
N PRO A 73 4.14 -0.74 3.61
CA PRO A 73 5.15 -1.27 4.52
C PRO A 73 4.91 -2.72 4.90
N TRP A 74 3.64 -3.08 5.15
CA TRP A 74 3.31 -4.45 5.50
C TRP A 74 3.67 -5.42 4.36
N SER A 75 3.26 -5.09 3.12
CA SER A 75 3.49 -6.00 2.00
C SER A 75 4.98 -6.19 1.72
N ILE A 76 5.76 -5.13 1.87
CA ILE A 76 7.19 -5.22 1.61
C ILE A 76 7.87 -6.03 2.73
N LEU A 77 7.48 -5.78 3.98
CA LEU A 77 8.04 -6.54 5.09
C LEU A 77 7.73 -8.02 4.96
N MET A 78 6.48 -8.36 4.60
CA MET A 78 6.11 -9.75 4.40
C MET A 78 6.93 -10.40 3.29
N GLU A 79 7.18 -9.66 2.21
CA GLU A 79 7.99 -10.20 1.13
C GLU A 79 9.42 -10.46 1.58
N VAL A 80 9.99 -9.56 2.36
CA VAL A 80 11.33 -9.75 2.90
C VAL A 80 11.37 -11.02 3.76
N LEU A 81 10.38 -11.19 4.64
CA LEU A 81 10.36 -12.35 5.51
C LEU A 81 10.22 -13.65 4.71
N GLU A 82 9.38 -13.62 3.68
CA GLU A 82 9.15 -14.82 2.88
C GLU A 82 10.37 -15.20 2.06
N LYS A 83 11.07 -14.22 1.52
CA LYS A 83 12.18 -14.51 0.60
C LYS A 83 13.52 -14.63 1.28
N GLU A 84 13.75 -13.82 2.31
CA GLU A 84 15.09 -13.79 2.91
C GLU A 84 15.17 -14.56 4.22
N PHE A 85 14.05 -14.84 4.85
CA PHE A 85 14.04 -15.47 6.18
C PHE A 85 13.11 -16.66 6.24
N ALA A 86 12.96 -17.38 5.12
CA ALA A 86 12.05 -18.52 5.05
C ALA A 86 12.45 -19.61 6.04
N VAL A 87 13.74 -19.75 6.32
CA VAL A 87 14.22 -20.76 7.25
C VAL A 87 14.07 -20.29 8.69
N GLU A 88 14.45 -19.05 8.96
CA GLU A 88 14.44 -18.51 10.31
C GLU A 88 13.05 -18.27 10.85
N VAL A 89 12.11 -17.93 9.96
CA VAL A 89 10.75 -17.59 10.34
C VAL A 89 9.78 -18.48 9.61
N ASP A 90 9.23 -19.46 10.32
CA ASP A 90 8.29 -20.41 9.72
C ASP A 90 7.05 -19.67 9.21
N GLU A 91 6.39 -20.30 8.27
CA GLU A 91 5.19 -19.72 7.68
C GLU A 91 4.17 -19.34 8.76
N GLU A 92 4.02 -20.19 9.77
CA GLU A 92 3.06 -19.94 10.83
C GLU A 92 3.44 -18.78 11.74
N GLN A 93 4.74 -18.48 11.84
CA GLN A 93 5.23 -17.41 12.67
C GLN A 93 5.30 -16.09 11.92
N ARG A 94 5.15 -16.11 10.62
CA ARG A 94 5.45 -14.95 9.77
C ARG A 94 4.56 -13.76 10.06
N ILE A 95 3.26 -13.96 10.14
CA ILE A 95 2.35 -12.86 10.40
C ILE A 95 2.56 -12.28 11.81
N PRO A 96 2.57 -13.10 12.87
CA PRO A 96 2.82 -12.53 14.20
C PRO A 96 4.16 -11.82 14.30
N PHE A 97 5.19 -12.36 13.67
CA PHE A 97 6.50 -11.73 13.71
C PHE A 97 6.50 -10.40 12.97
N ALA A 98 5.84 -10.35 11.80
CA ALA A 98 5.73 -9.12 11.03
C ALA A 98 4.96 -8.06 11.81
N GLU A 99 3.91 -8.46 12.51
CA GLU A 99 3.14 -7.53 13.32
C GLU A 99 3.98 -6.91 14.41
N LYS A 100 4.87 -7.70 15.00
CA LYS A 100 5.76 -7.22 16.02
C LYS A 100 6.82 -6.28 15.44
N LEU A 101 7.35 -6.63 14.27
CA LEU A 101 8.44 -5.87 13.66
C LEU A 101 7.99 -4.55 13.05
N LEU A 102 6.78 -4.52 12.51
CA LEU A 102 6.36 -3.38 11.69
C LEU A 102 6.57 -2.04 12.38
N PRO A 103 6.09 -1.83 13.62
CA PRO A 103 6.34 -0.55 14.26
C PRO A 103 7.81 -0.26 14.50
N LEU A 104 8.63 -1.29 14.66
CA LEU A 104 10.05 -1.09 14.94
C LEU A 104 10.84 -0.71 13.70
N VAL A 105 10.39 -1.18 12.52
CA VAL A 105 11.10 -0.86 11.28
C VAL A 105 10.47 0.31 10.53
N LYS A 106 9.46 0.94 11.10
CA LYS A 106 8.82 2.08 10.48
C LYS A 106 9.81 3.15 10.01
N PRO A 107 10.82 3.51 10.82
CA PRO A 107 11.79 4.52 10.36
C PRO A 107 12.53 4.15 9.08
N VAL A 108 12.65 2.87 8.78
CA VAL A 108 13.31 2.44 7.54
C VAL A 108 12.51 2.90 6.32
N PHE A 109 11.19 2.95 6.44
CA PHE A 109 10.33 3.33 5.34
C PHE A 109 10.22 4.85 5.16
N GLU A 110 10.58 5.63 6.17
CA GLU A 110 10.32 7.07 6.16
C GLU A 110 10.89 7.82 4.96
N PRO A 111 12.12 7.53 4.51
CA PRO A 111 12.68 8.29 3.39
C PRO A 111 12.08 7.96 2.03
N TYR A 112 11.23 6.94 1.95
CA TYR A 112 10.75 6.44 0.67
C TYR A 112 9.29 6.76 0.42
N ASP A 113 8.96 7.06 -0.84
CA ASP A 113 7.58 7.28 -1.26
C ASP A 113 7.10 6.03 -1.99
N LEU A 114 6.39 5.18 -1.26
CA LEU A 114 5.93 3.91 -1.81
C LEU A 114 4.83 4.08 -2.85
N THR A 115 4.26 5.29 -2.96
CA THR A 115 3.17 5.54 -3.88
C THR A 115 3.65 6.05 -5.24
N GLN A 116 4.97 6.26 -5.41
CA GLN A 116 5.44 6.73 -6.70
C GLN A 116 5.23 5.65 -7.76
N PRO A 117 4.97 6.06 -9.01
CA PRO A 117 4.70 5.07 -10.07
C PRO A 117 5.84 4.08 -10.21
N GLU A 118 5.47 2.80 -10.33
CA GLU A 118 6.43 1.72 -10.55
C GLU A 118 7.53 1.66 -9.48
N PHE A 119 7.15 1.98 -8.25
CA PHE A 119 8.12 1.96 -7.15
C PHE A 119 8.85 0.62 -7.09
N GLU A 120 8.14 -0.48 -7.30
CA GLU A 120 8.73 -1.81 -7.19
C GLU A 120 9.81 -2.07 -8.23
N LEU A 121 9.88 -1.26 -9.29
CA LEU A 121 10.90 -1.39 -10.31
C LEU A 121 12.03 -0.37 -10.13
N SER A 122 11.97 0.43 -9.09
CA SER A 122 12.93 1.51 -8.91
C SER A 122 14.15 1.07 -8.11
N THR A 123 15.21 1.87 -8.19
CA THR A 123 16.37 1.63 -7.35
C THR A 123 16.06 1.87 -5.89
N ASP A 124 15.08 2.75 -5.61
CA ASP A 124 14.64 3.00 -4.25
C ASP A 124 14.09 1.72 -3.61
N TYR A 125 13.37 0.92 -4.39
CA TYR A 125 12.84 -0.32 -3.85
C TYR A 125 13.97 -1.27 -3.46
N VAL A 126 14.99 -1.39 -4.31
CA VAL A 126 16.12 -2.24 -4.02
C VAL A 126 16.82 -1.79 -2.74
N GLN A 127 17.01 -0.48 -2.62
CA GLN A 127 17.68 0.06 -1.45
C GLN A 127 16.84 -0.17 -0.18
N LEU A 128 15.55 0.09 -0.26
CA LEU A 128 14.65 -0.14 0.86
C LEU A 128 14.64 -1.61 1.28
N TYR A 129 14.53 -2.49 0.29
CA TYR A 129 14.52 -3.93 0.54
C TYR A 129 15.80 -4.36 1.27
N THR A 130 16.92 -3.85 0.82
CA THR A 130 18.22 -4.18 1.42
C THR A 130 18.31 -3.68 2.86
N GLU A 131 17.88 -2.43 3.07
CA GLU A 131 17.92 -1.85 4.42
C GLU A 131 16.98 -2.58 5.36
N LEU A 132 15.82 -2.97 4.86
CA LEU A 132 14.85 -3.67 5.66
C LEU A 132 15.38 -5.07 6.03
N THR A 133 15.99 -5.73 5.07
CA THR A 133 16.60 -7.04 5.34
C THR A 133 17.65 -6.92 6.43
N GLY A 134 18.50 -5.89 6.36
CA GLY A 134 19.49 -5.67 7.39
C GLY A 134 18.88 -5.42 8.77
N ALA A 135 17.80 -4.65 8.82
CA ALA A 135 17.14 -4.39 10.08
C ALA A 135 16.57 -5.65 10.69
N VAL A 136 16.01 -6.54 9.86
CA VAL A 136 15.46 -7.80 10.34
C VAL A 136 16.59 -8.71 10.86
N VAL A 137 17.71 -8.75 10.14
CA VAL A 137 18.87 -9.54 10.60
C VAL A 137 19.29 -9.10 11.99
N LEU A 138 19.45 -7.80 12.18
CA LEU A 138 19.89 -7.28 13.47
C LEU A 138 18.88 -7.60 14.58
N TYR A 139 17.60 -7.52 14.26
CA TYR A 139 16.59 -7.84 15.25
C TYR A 139 16.66 -9.31 15.66
N ILE A 140 16.76 -10.20 14.68
CA ILE A 140 16.79 -11.63 14.94
C ILE A 140 18.03 -11.99 15.74
N GLU A 141 19.18 -11.38 15.41
CA GLU A 141 20.42 -11.65 16.14
C GLU A 141 20.31 -11.24 17.61
N GLN A 142 19.58 -10.16 17.87
CA GLN A 142 19.50 -9.65 19.24
C GLN A 142 18.37 -10.29 20.02
N TYR A 143 17.23 -10.56 19.40
CA TYR A 143 16.03 -10.98 20.13
C TYR A 143 15.48 -12.34 19.68
N GLY A 144 15.93 -12.87 18.57
CA GLY A 144 15.36 -14.10 18.02
C GLY A 144 14.02 -13.87 17.38
N VAL A 145 13.35 -14.97 17.04
CA VAL A 145 12.03 -14.94 16.42
C VAL A 145 11.03 -15.40 17.46
N GLN A 146 10.42 -14.49 18.18
CA GLN A 146 9.51 -14.88 19.25
C GLN A 146 8.16 -14.23 19.07
#